data_fff1b4b98eea69eca581817446b7bde2
#
_entry.id   fff1b4b98eea69eca581817446b7bde2
#
_cell.length_a   1.000
_cell.length_b   1.000
_cell.length_c   1.000
_cell.angle_alpha   90.00
_cell.angle_beta   90.00
_cell.angle_gamma   90.00
#
_symmetry.space_group_name_H-M   'P 1'
#
loop_
_entity.id
_entity.type
_entity.pdbx_description
1 polymer ?
#
loop_
_entity_poly.entity_id
_entity_poly.type
_entity_poly.pdbx_seq_one_letter_code
_entity_poly.pdbx_strand_id
1 'polypeptide(L)'
;MLKITPYLGIIVVLVSVGGIWYPKLGYVVALVFLSILAISPFRGRWFCGNLCPRGSFNDFWIGRISRNVPIPRFFRSMLLRVPVFIGLMGFMISRILATQGMVDKVGMVFVTMCILTTSVSILFGLALSPRAWCTFCPMGTLQRRLGRGKYQLKLDQNLCIDCGICRKVCPMQLEVNEIAEKPDCI
;
A
#
# COMPACT_ATOMS: atom_id res chain seq x y z
N MET A 1 0.55 4.64 -15.54
CA MET A 1 -0.17 5.30 -14.44
C MET A 1 -1.34 6.08 -15.02
N LEU A 2 -2.51 6.02 -14.38
CA LEU A 2 -3.68 6.78 -14.78
C LEU A 2 -3.43 8.29 -14.53
N LYS A 3 -3.96 9.16 -15.39
CA LYS A 3 -3.83 10.64 -15.23
C LYS A 3 -4.44 11.15 -13.90
N ILE A 4 -5.34 10.38 -13.28
CA ILE A 4 -6.04 10.71 -12.03
C ILE A 4 -5.18 10.39 -10.79
N THR A 5 -4.12 9.58 -10.93
CA THR A 5 -3.30 9.11 -9.80
C THR A 5 -2.80 10.25 -8.89
N PRO A 6 -2.30 11.41 -9.39
CA PRO A 6 -1.80 12.48 -8.52
C PRO A 6 -2.86 13.06 -7.57
N TYR A 7 -4.12 13.13 -8.03
CA TYR A 7 -5.22 13.72 -7.26
C TYR A 7 -5.77 12.79 -6.17
N LEU A 8 -5.58 11.47 -6.33
CA LEU A 8 -6.02 10.50 -5.31
C LEU A 8 -5.30 10.71 -3.97
N GLY A 9 -4.07 11.24 -3.98
CA GLY A 9 -3.33 11.57 -2.76
C GLY A 9 -4.05 12.58 -1.86
N ILE A 10 -4.85 13.49 -2.44
CA ILE A 10 -5.63 14.49 -1.70
C ILE A 10 -6.66 13.81 -0.80
N ILE A 11 -7.23 12.68 -1.22
CA ILE A 11 -8.21 11.91 -0.43
C ILE A 11 -7.61 11.50 0.92
N VAL A 12 -6.34 11.11 0.95
CA VAL A 12 -5.67 10.73 2.21
C VAL A 12 -5.60 11.91 3.16
N VAL A 13 -5.26 13.10 2.65
CA VAL A 13 -5.19 14.32 3.46
C VAL A 13 -6.57 14.71 3.97
N LEU A 14 -7.59 14.70 3.09
CA LEU A 14 -8.97 15.01 3.45
C LEU A 14 -9.51 14.05 4.52
N VAL A 15 -9.25 12.75 4.40
CA VAL A 15 -9.70 11.75 5.39
C VAL A 15 -8.91 11.89 6.69
N SER A 16 -7.60 12.15 6.64
CA SER A 16 -6.76 12.25 7.84
C SER A 16 -7.05 13.53 8.64
N VAL A 17 -7.24 14.67 7.97
CA VAL A 17 -7.48 15.96 8.63
C VAL A 17 -8.98 16.16 8.87
N GLY A 18 -9.81 16.03 7.82
CA GLY A 18 -11.26 16.23 7.91
C GLY A 18 -11.98 15.18 8.75
N GLY A 19 -11.45 13.96 8.79
CA GLY A 19 -12.03 12.86 9.59
C GLY A 19 -12.00 13.10 11.10
N ILE A 20 -11.14 14.01 11.61
CA ILE A 20 -11.12 14.40 13.01
C ILE A 20 -12.41 15.13 13.37
N TRP A 21 -12.92 16.00 12.49
CA TRP A 21 -14.16 16.74 12.68
C TRP A 21 -15.40 15.96 12.20
N TYR A 22 -15.24 15.19 11.14
CA TYR A 22 -16.32 14.40 10.52
C TYR A 22 -15.98 12.91 10.48
N PRO A 23 -16.24 12.14 11.57
CA PRO A 23 -15.92 10.71 11.64
C PRO A 23 -16.46 9.87 10.49
N LYS A 24 -17.56 10.29 9.88
CA LYS A 24 -18.17 9.64 8.71
C LYS A 24 -17.23 9.56 7.50
N LEU A 25 -16.24 10.48 7.37
CA LEU A 25 -15.22 10.40 6.32
C LEU A 25 -14.36 9.12 6.43
N GLY A 26 -14.29 8.50 7.60
CA GLY A 26 -13.63 7.21 7.79
C GLY A 26 -14.20 6.09 6.91
N TYR A 27 -15.48 6.17 6.54
CA TYR A 27 -16.09 5.17 5.64
C TYR A 27 -15.52 5.18 4.21
N VAL A 28 -14.90 6.29 3.79
CA VAL A 28 -14.14 6.31 2.53
C VAL A 28 -12.99 5.30 2.57
N VAL A 29 -12.34 5.14 3.74
CA VAL A 29 -11.29 4.13 3.93
C VAL A 29 -11.86 2.73 3.81
N ALA A 30 -13.04 2.48 4.40
CA ALA A 30 -13.75 1.20 4.28
C ALA A 30 -14.11 0.90 2.81
N LEU A 31 -14.58 1.89 2.06
CA LEU A 31 -14.88 1.76 0.63
C LEU A 31 -13.62 1.42 -0.18
N VAL A 32 -12.50 2.08 0.09
CA VAL A 32 -11.20 1.75 -0.52
C VAL A 32 -10.80 0.32 -0.19
N PHE A 33 -10.99 -0.11 1.05
CA PHE A 33 -10.71 -1.48 1.48
C PHE A 33 -11.55 -2.52 0.74
N LEU A 34 -12.86 -2.28 0.61
CA LEU A 34 -13.76 -3.14 -0.17
C LEU A 34 -13.38 -3.19 -1.64
N SER A 35 -12.99 -2.05 -2.23
CA SER A 35 -12.52 -1.98 -3.61
C SER A 35 -11.23 -2.81 -3.81
N ILE A 36 -10.33 -2.80 -2.84
CA ILE A 36 -9.13 -3.65 -2.83
C ILE A 36 -9.54 -5.13 -2.85
N LEU A 37 -10.46 -5.54 -1.98
CA LEU A 37 -10.93 -6.93 -1.92
C LEU A 37 -11.59 -7.37 -3.22
N ALA A 38 -12.41 -6.52 -3.83
CA ALA A 38 -13.11 -6.82 -5.07
C ALA A 38 -12.17 -6.95 -6.29
N ILE A 39 -11.15 -6.07 -6.39
CA ILE A 39 -10.27 -6.00 -7.56
C ILE A 39 -9.11 -7.01 -7.47
N SER A 40 -8.63 -7.30 -6.25
CA SER A 40 -7.43 -8.14 -6.03
C SER A 40 -7.49 -9.53 -6.68
N PRO A 41 -8.61 -10.29 -6.65
CA PRO A 41 -8.67 -11.61 -7.27
C PRO A 41 -8.53 -11.58 -8.78
N PHE A 42 -8.88 -10.44 -9.41
CA PHE A 42 -8.88 -10.29 -10.88
C PHE A 42 -7.58 -9.67 -11.40
N ARG A 43 -7.04 -8.68 -10.69
CA ARG A 43 -5.90 -7.86 -11.17
C ARG A 43 -4.70 -7.82 -10.21
N GLY A 44 -4.64 -8.69 -9.21
CA GLY A 44 -3.52 -8.74 -8.26
C GLY A 44 -3.26 -7.38 -7.59
N ARG A 45 -2.01 -6.90 -7.62
CA ARG A 45 -1.60 -5.63 -7.00
C ARG A 45 -1.81 -4.38 -7.87
N TRP A 46 -2.53 -4.49 -8.97
CA TRP A 46 -2.80 -3.36 -9.87
C TRP A 46 -3.43 -2.15 -9.15
N PHE A 47 -4.30 -2.40 -8.17
CA PHE A 47 -4.91 -1.33 -7.37
C PHE A 47 -3.86 -0.51 -6.62
N CYS A 48 -2.84 -1.15 -6.05
CA CYS A 48 -1.75 -0.46 -5.33
C CYS A 48 -0.95 0.48 -6.21
N GLY A 49 -0.79 0.15 -7.49
CA GLY A 49 -0.04 0.95 -8.45
C GLY A 49 -0.84 2.10 -9.07
N ASN A 50 -2.18 1.98 -9.17
CA ASN A 50 -2.99 2.90 -9.96
C ASN A 50 -4.05 3.67 -9.17
N LEU A 51 -4.72 3.02 -8.20
CA LEU A 51 -5.88 3.59 -7.51
C LEU A 51 -5.68 3.77 -6.00
N CYS A 52 -4.56 3.30 -5.44
CA CYS A 52 -4.32 3.44 -3.99
C CYS A 52 -4.06 4.91 -3.62
N PRO A 53 -4.94 5.57 -2.84
CA PRO A 53 -4.78 6.97 -2.47
C PRO A 53 -3.46 7.23 -1.73
N ARG A 54 -3.07 6.32 -0.82
CA ARG A 54 -1.82 6.43 -0.07
C ARG A 54 -0.59 6.21 -0.95
N GLY A 55 -0.65 5.26 -1.90
CA GLY A 55 0.41 5.06 -2.88
C GLY A 55 0.65 6.31 -3.70
N SER A 56 -0.43 6.90 -4.17
CA SER A 56 -0.41 8.17 -4.90
C SER A 56 0.16 9.33 -4.07
N PHE A 57 -0.27 9.46 -2.82
CA PHE A 57 0.28 10.47 -1.89
C PHE A 57 1.79 10.31 -1.72
N ASN A 58 2.27 9.09 -1.50
CA ASN A 58 3.69 8.83 -1.33
C ASN A 58 4.50 9.13 -2.60
N ASP A 59 4.02 8.75 -3.78
CA ASP A 59 4.76 8.98 -5.03
C ASP A 59 4.84 10.46 -5.38
N PHE A 60 3.73 11.19 -5.24
CA PHE A 60 3.65 12.56 -5.70
C PHE A 60 4.22 13.57 -4.67
N TRP A 61 3.88 13.39 -3.39
CA TRP A 61 4.27 14.35 -2.33
C TRP A 61 5.59 13.94 -1.68
N ILE A 62 5.70 12.69 -1.23
CA ILE A 62 6.89 12.22 -0.52
C ILE A 62 8.04 11.93 -1.49
N GLY A 63 7.74 11.46 -2.71
CA GLY A 63 8.75 11.14 -3.72
C GLY A 63 9.66 12.29 -4.10
N ARG A 64 9.21 13.55 -3.94
CA ARG A 64 10.01 14.74 -4.19
C ARG A 64 11.06 15.03 -3.11
N ILE A 65 10.82 14.58 -1.88
CA ILE A 65 11.62 14.90 -0.69
C ILE A 65 12.37 13.67 -0.19
N SER A 66 11.99 12.48 -0.65
CA SER A 66 12.55 11.20 -0.22
C SER A 66 14.02 11.07 -0.59
N ARG A 67 14.79 10.44 0.31
CA ARG A 67 16.21 10.14 0.08
C ARG A 67 16.47 9.05 -0.96
N ASN A 68 15.45 8.31 -1.38
CA ASN A 68 15.52 7.20 -2.34
C ASN A 68 16.61 6.16 -2.03
N VAL A 69 16.80 5.87 -0.75
CA VAL A 69 17.72 4.83 -0.28
C VAL A 69 17.14 3.44 -0.63
N PRO A 70 17.98 2.46 -1.00
CA PRO A 70 17.51 1.12 -1.30
C PRO A 70 16.80 0.48 -0.10
N ILE A 71 15.63 -0.15 -0.38
CA ILE A 71 14.81 -0.80 0.64
C ILE A 71 15.50 -2.10 1.08
N PRO A 72 15.84 -2.27 2.37
CA PRO A 72 16.44 -3.50 2.87
C PRO A 72 15.58 -4.73 2.57
N ARG A 73 16.23 -5.84 2.22
CA ARG A 73 15.55 -7.12 1.88
C ARG A 73 14.66 -7.63 3.02
N PHE A 74 15.00 -7.28 4.27
CA PHE A 74 14.22 -7.63 5.47
C PHE A 74 12.76 -7.13 5.40
N PHE A 75 12.50 -5.91 4.88
CA PHE A 75 11.15 -5.37 4.75
C PHE A 75 10.27 -6.14 3.74
N ARG A 76 10.89 -6.93 2.87
CA ARG A 76 10.19 -7.80 1.92
C ARG A 76 9.92 -9.20 2.46
N SER A 77 10.52 -9.53 3.60
CA SER A 77 10.37 -10.84 4.27
C SER A 77 8.94 -11.06 4.74
N MET A 78 8.45 -12.30 4.61
CA MET A 78 7.17 -12.71 5.18
C MET A 78 7.16 -12.65 6.72
N LEU A 79 8.34 -12.79 7.35
CA LEU A 79 8.50 -12.68 8.79
C LEU A 79 8.10 -11.30 9.33
N LEU A 80 8.26 -10.22 8.54
CA LEU A 80 7.80 -8.88 8.92
C LEU A 80 6.36 -8.62 8.47
N ARG A 81 5.99 -9.08 7.26
CA ARG A 81 4.68 -8.81 6.67
C ARG A 81 3.53 -9.43 7.46
N VAL A 82 3.71 -10.67 7.92
CA VAL A 82 2.65 -11.42 8.63
C VAL A 82 2.36 -10.82 10.00
N PRO A 83 3.34 -10.54 10.89
CA PRO A 83 3.07 -9.87 12.16
C PRO A 83 2.45 -8.48 12.00
N VAL A 84 2.92 -7.68 11.05
CA VAL A 84 2.34 -6.34 10.78
C VAL A 84 0.89 -6.47 10.30
N PHE A 85 0.59 -7.45 9.44
CA PHE A 85 -0.77 -7.73 9.00
C PHE A 85 -1.67 -8.12 10.15
N ILE A 86 -1.25 -9.09 10.97
CA ILE A 86 -2.04 -9.60 12.11
C ILE A 86 -2.21 -8.48 13.15
N GLY A 87 -1.16 -7.75 13.47
CA GLY A 87 -1.19 -6.67 14.46
C GLY A 87 -2.15 -5.56 14.07
N LEU A 88 -2.05 -5.04 12.84
CA LEU A 88 -2.93 -3.95 12.38
C LEU A 88 -4.37 -4.41 12.17
N MET A 89 -4.59 -5.60 11.62
CA MET A 89 -5.95 -6.13 11.46
C MET A 89 -6.57 -6.49 12.80
N GLY A 90 -5.82 -7.13 13.70
CA GLY A 90 -6.28 -7.45 15.05
C GLY A 90 -6.61 -6.18 15.85
N PHE A 91 -5.76 -5.16 15.79
CA PHE A 91 -6.04 -3.86 16.41
C PHE A 91 -7.31 -3.22 15.84
N MET A 92 -7.46 -3.20 14.52
CA MET A 92 -8.66 -2.67 13.87
C MET A 92 -9.92 -3.40 14.32
N ILE A 93 -9.91 -4.74 14.28
CA ILE A 93 -11.06 -5.56 14.67
C ILE A 93 -11.40 -5.36 16.15
N SER A 94 -10.41 -5.37 17.04
CA SER A 94 -10.64 -5.16 18.48
C SER A 94 -11.26 -3.80 18.78
N ARG A 95 -10.82 -2.75 18.06
CA ARG A 95 -11.39 -1.41 18.22
C ARG A 95 -12.81 -1.32 17.67
N ILE A 96 -13.12 -1.96 16.54
CA ILE A 96 -14.48 -2.02 15.98
C ILE A 96 -15.41 -2.75 16.93
N LEU A 97 -15.02 -3.89 17.49
CA LEU A 97 -15.81 -4.65 18.46
C LEU A 97 -16.10 -3.83 19.74
N ALA A 98 -15.11 -3.07 20.21
CA ALA A 98 -15.25 -2.19 21.36
C ALA A 98 -16.24 -1.03 21.13
N THR A 99 -16.55 -0.68 19.89
CA THR A 99 -17.47 0.44 19.58
C THR A 99 -18.96 0.07 19.67
N GLN A 100 -19.29 -1.19 19.90
CA GLN A 100 -20.67 -1.70 20.00
C GLN A 100 -21.58 -1.25 18.83
N GLY A 101 -21.02 -1.11 17.63
CA GLY A 101 -21.76 -0.77 16.41
C GLY A 101 -22.17 0.69 16.25
N MET A 102 -21.71 1.60 17.11
CA MET A 102 -21.97 3.03 16.92
C MET A 102 -21.26 3.56 15.69
N VAL A 103 -22.04 4.03 14.71
CA VAL A 103 -21.58 4.45 13.38
C VAL A 103 -20.43 5.47 13.45
N ASP A 104 -20.57 6.52 14.27
CA ASP A 104 -19.56 7.57 14.37
C ASP A 104 -18.24 7.05 14.99
N LYS A 105 -18.34 6.16 15.98
CA LYS A 105 -17.15 5.54 16.60
C LYS A 105 -16.43 4.59 15.64
N VAL A 106 -17.16 3.82 14.85
CA VAL A 106 -16.58 2.95 13.82
C VAL A 106 -15.85 3.80 12.76
N GLY A 107 -16.47 4.90 12.30
CA GLY A 107 -15.83 5.86 11.41
C GLY A 107 -14.51 6.40 11.98
N MET A 108 -14.50 6.77 13.27
CA MET A 108 -13.30 7.26 13.94
C MET A 108 -12.18 6.19 14.01
N VAL A 109 -12.51 4.92 14.15
CA VAL A 109 -11.51 3.83 14.09
C VAL A 109 -10.81 3.83 12.73
N PHE A 110 -11.55 3.93 11.63
CA PHE A 110 -10.96 4.00 10.29
C PHE A 110 -10.10 5.25 10.09
N VAL A 111 -10.53 6.41 10.59
CA VAL A 111 -9.74 7.65 10.56
C VAL A 111 -8.43 7.49 11.33
N THR A 112 -8.49 6.98 12.56
CA THR A 112 -7.31 6.73 13.40
C THR A 112 -6.33 5.78 12.72
N MET A 113 -6.84 4.71 12.11
CA MET A 113 -6.03 3.77 11.34
C MET A 113 -5.39 4.43 10.11
N CYS A 114 -6.15 5.31 9.42
CA CYS A 114 -5.62 6.06 8.29
C CYS A 114 -4.47 6.98 8.72
N ILE A 115 -4.65 7.73 9.81
CA ILE A 115 -3.62 8.63 10.37
C ILE A 115 -2.39 7.84 10.79
N LEU A 116 -2.55 6.79 11.61
CA LEU A 116 -1.46 5.96 12.10
C LEU A 116 -0.61 5.40 10.93
N THR A 117 -1.27 4.73 10.00
CA THR A 117 -0.57 4.08 8.88
C THR A 117 -0.01 5.08 7.87
N THR A 118 -0.60 6.27 7.75
CA THR A 118 -0.06 7.35 6.91
C THR A 118 1.16 7.99 7.55
N SER A 119 1.14 8.24 8.87
CA SER A 119 2.30 8.76 9.61
C SER A 119 3.50 7.81 9.50
N VAL A 120 3.29 6.52 9.72
CA VAL A 120 4.33 5.50 9.53
C VAL A 120 4.83 5.47 8.07
N SER A 121 3.91 5.59 7.11
CA SER A 121 4.25 5.64 5.68
C SER A 121 5.10 6.85 5.31
N ILE A 122 4.82 8.01 5.89
CA ILE A 122 5.62 9.24 5.71
C ILE A 122 7.02 9.05 6.29
N LEU A 123 7.14 8.54 7.51
CA LEU A 123 8.43 8.30 8.16
C LEU A 123 9.32 7.39 7.32
N PHE A 124 8.81 6.23 6.89
CA PHE A 124 9.56 5.31 6.03
C PHE A 124 9.78 5.87 4.62
N GLY A 125 8.84 6.66 4.11
CA GLY A 125 8.94 7.32 2.82
C GLY A 125 10.06 8.35 2.76
N LEU A 126 10.24 9.13 3.82
CA LEU A 126 11.32 10.11 3.94
C LEU A 126 12.68 9.45 4.23
N ALA A 127 12.70 8.47 5.13
CA ALA A 127 13.94 7.82 5.56
C ALA A 127 14.55 6.91 4.48
N LEU A 128 13.72 6.18 3.73
CA LEU A 128 14.15 5.18 2.76
C LEU A 128 13.71 5.53 1.35
N SER A 129 12.47 5.19 1.00
CA SER A 129 11.91 5.33 -0.35
C SER A 129 10.40 5.56 -0.26
N PRO A 130 9.78 6.32 -1.19
CA PRO A 130 8.33 6.61 -1.16
C PRO A 130 7.45 5.37 -1.02
N ARG A 131 7.88 4.26 -1.60
CA ARG A 131 7.18 2.98 -1.58
C ARG A 131 7.66 1.99 -0.52
N ALA A 132 8.54 2.41 0.42
CA ALA A 132 9.04 1.53 1.47
C ALA A 132 7.91 0.91 2.31
N TRP A 133 6.92 1.71 2.74
CA TRP A 133 5.73 1.20 3.43
C TRP A 133 4.97 0.15 2.62
N CYS A 134 4.87 0.33 1.30
CA CYS A 134 4.10 -0.56 0.42
C CYS A 134 4.67 -1.99 0.35
N THR A 135 5.93 -2.18 0.76
CA THR A 135 6.57 -3.51 0.77
C THR A 135 6.00 -4.44 1.83
N PHE A 136 5.60 -3.89 2.99
CA PHE A 136 5.06 -4.65 4.13
C PHE A 136 3.65 -4.20 4.56
N CYS A 137 3.01 -3.32 3.78
CA CYS A 137 1.64 -2.88 4.01
C CYS A 137 0.67 -4.06 4.09
N PRO A 138 -0.24 -4.12 5.09
CA PRO A 138 -1.20 -5.20 5.23
C PRO A 138 -2.08 -5.38 3.99
N MET A 139 -2.53 -4.28 3.39
CA MET A 139 -3.33 -4.34 2.15
C MET A 139 -2.55 -4.90 0.97
N GLY A 140 -1.27 -4.52 0.82
CA GLY A 140 -0.38 -5.06 -0.20
C GLY A 140 -0.10 -6.56 0.00
N THR A 141 0.00 -7.01 1.25
CA THR A 141 0.16 -8.43 1.60
C THR A 141 -1.08 -9.23 1.26
N LEU A 142 -2.27 -8.69 1.56
CA LEU A 142 -3.56 -9.29 1.22
C LEU A 142 -3.73 -9.42 -0.31
N GLN A 143 -3.47 -8.35 -1.06
CA GLN A 143 -3.53 -8.36 -2.53
C GLN A 143 -2.56 -9.37 -3.14
N ARG A 144 -1.34 -9.48 -2.60
CA ARG A 144 -0.38 -10.50 -3.02
C ARG A 144 -0.95 -11.91 -2.87
N ARG A 145 -1.62 -12.19 -1.75
CA ARG A 145 -2.21 -13.50 -1.47
C ARG A 145 -3.40 -13.81 -2.38
N LEU A 146 -4.31 -12.85 -2.54
CA LEU A 146 -5.53 -13.00 -3.35
C LEU A 146 -5.26 -13.03 -4.85
N GLY A 147 -4.30 -12.22 -5.32
CA GLY A 147 -3.93 -12.09 -6.75
C GLY A 147 -2.87 -13.05 -7.22
N ARG A 148 -2.42 -14.01 -6.39
CA ARG A 148 -1.34 -14.95 -6.70
C ARG A 148 -1.60 -15.69 -8.01
N GLY A 149 -0.68 -15.54 -8.96
CA GLY A 149 -0.69 -16.25 -10.25
C GLY A 149 -1.45 -15.58 -11.39
N LYS A 150 -2.26 -14.50 -11.15
CA LYS A 150 -3.12 -13.92 -12.21
C LYS A 150 -2.52 -12.71 -12.95
N TYR A 151 -1.73 -11.88 -12.28
CA TYR A 151 -1.17 -10.65 -12.88
C TYR A 151 0.29 -10.47 -12.45
N GLN A 152 1.12 -11.37 -12.94
CA GLN A 152 2.56 -11.28 -12.70
C GLN A 152 3.26 -10.77 -13.95
N LEU A 153 4.21 -9.87 -13.77
CA LEU A 153 5.13 -9.50 -14.83
C LEU A 153 5.95 -10.76 -15.21
N LYS A 154 5.91 -11.16 -16.46
CA LYS A 154 6.74 -12.25 -16.99
C LYS A 154 7.95 -11.64 -17.68
N LEU A 155 9.13 -12.07 -17.32
CA LEU A 155 10.38 -11.74 -17.99
C LEU A 155 10.81 -12.96 -18.82
N ASP A 156 11.06 -12.75 -20.09
CA ASP A 156 11.74 -13.75 -20.92
C ASP A 156 13.25 -13.64 -20.66
N GLN A 157 13.80 -14.66 -20.00
CA GLN A 157 15.22 -14.70 -19.65
C GLN A 157 16.13 -14.80 -20.89
N ASN A 158 15.64 -15.34 -22.01
CA ASN A 158 16.43 -15.45 -23.23
C ASN A 158 16.66 -14.11 -23.92
N LEU A 159 15.73 -13.16 -23.72
CA LEU A 159 15.81 -11.79 -24.27
C LEU A 159 16.41 -10.79 -23.25
N CYS A 160 16.69 -11.22 -22.03
CA CYS A 160 17.20 -10.36 -20.97
C CYS A 160 18.72 -10.18 -21.13
N ILE A 161 19.14 -8.94 -21.36
CA ILE A 161 20.58 -8.56 -21.44
C ILE A 161 21.14 -8.11 -20.09
N ASP A 162 20.42 -8.32 -19.01
CA ASP A 162 20.78 -7.99 -17.61
C ASP A 162 21.25 -6.53 -17.37
N CYS A 163 20.68 -5.57 -18.12
CA CYS A 163 21.05 -4.15 -18.04
C CYS A 163 20.62 -3.45 -16.75
N GLY A 164 19.80 -4.06 -15.89
CA GLY A 164 19.35 -3.53 -14.59
C GLY A 164 18.38 -2.34 -14.66
N ILE A 165 17.93 -1.90 -15.83
CA ILE A 165 17.00 -0.77 -16.00
C ILE A 165 15.67 -1.04 -15.27
N CYS A 166 15.16 -2.28 -15.34
CA CYS A 166 13.92 -2.67 -14.68
C CYS A 166 13.96 -2.47 -13.16
N ARG A 167 15.12 -2.67 -12.51
CA ARG A 167 15.31 -2.37 -11.07
C ARG A 167 15.28 -0.87 -10.79
N LYS A 168 15.92 -0.07 -11.66
CA LYS A 168 15.98 1.40 -11.47
C LYS A 168 14.62 2.07 -11.65
N VAL A 169 13.80 1.56 -12.59
CA VAL A 169 12.47 2.11 -12.89
C VAL A 169 11.41 1.60 -11.92
N CYS A 170 11.63 0.45 -11.26
CA CYS A 170 10.66 -0.15 -10.37
C CYS A 170 10.51 0.67 -9.07
N PRO A 171 9.33 1.25 -8.76
CA PRO A 171 9.12 2.02 -7.54
C PRO A 171 9.24 1.18 -6.27
N MET A 172 9.10 -0.15 -6.38
CA MET A 172 9.30 -1.12 -5.30
C MET A 172 10.75 -1.63 -5.25
N GLN A 173 11.61 -1.20 -6.16
CA GLN A 173 13.02 -1.60 -6.27
C GLN A 173 13.21 -3.14 -6.30
N LEU A 174 12.28 -3.86 -6.97
CA LEU A 174 12.33 -5.31 -7.10
C LEU A 174 13.50 -5.72 -8.02
N GLU A 175 14.18 -6.78 -7.66
CA GLU A 175 15.18 -7.44 -8.51
C GLU A 175 14.45 -8.33 -9.52
N VAL A 176 13.99 -7.70 -10.62
CA VAL A 176 13.09 -8.33 -11.58
C VAL A 176 13.76 -9.45 -12.36
N ASN A 177 15.07 -9.39 -12.55
CA ASN A 177 15.88 -10.39 -13.23
C ASN A 177 16.12 -11.67 -12.40
N GLU A 178 16.17 -11.55 -11.06
CA GLU A 178 16.47 -12.70 -10.18
C GLU A 178 15.23 -13.48 -9.74
N ILE A 179 14.03 -12.89 -9.84
CA ILE A 179 12.81 -13.48 -9.28
C ILE A 179 11.95 -14.05 -10.41
N ALA A 180 11.78 -15.37 -10.44
CA ALA A 180 10.92 -16.06 -11.43
C ALA A 180 9.44 -15.65 -11.30
N GLU A 181 8.91 -15.59 -10.08
CA GLU A 181 7.55 -15.12 -9.80
C GLU A 181 7.58 -13.71 -9.17
N LYS A 182 6.85 -12.77 -9.74
CA LYS A 182 6.83 -11.35 -9.35
C LYS A 182 5.48 -10.90 -8.76
N PRO A 183 5.02 -11.51 -7.66
CA PRO A 183 3.72 -11.20 -7.07
C PRO A 183 3.66 -9.81 -6.42
N ASP A 184 4.80 -9.16 -6.21
CA ASP A 184 4.91 -7.83 -5.63
C ASP A 184 4.96 -6.71 -6.68
N CYS A 185 4.88 -7.04 -7.97
CA CYS A 185 4.80 -6.05 -9.06
C CYS A 185 3.46 -5.28 -8.99
N ILE A 186 3.51 -3.95 -9.17
CA ILE A 186 2.37 -3.03 -9.07
C ILE A 186 2.18 -2.26 -10.38
#